data_5eaf4ee2377db04acb8241704f9d0856
#
_entry.id   5eaf4ee2377db04acb8241704f9d0856
#
_cell.length_a   1.000
_cell.length_b   1.000
_cell.length_c   1.000
_cell.angle_alpha   90.00
_cell.angle_beta   90.00
_cell.angle_gamma   90.00
#
_symmetry.space_group_name_H-M   'P 1'
#
loop_
_entity.id
_entity.type
_entity.pdbx_description
1 polymer ?
#
loop_
_entity_poly.entity_id
_entity_poly.type
_entity_poly.pdbx_seq_one_letter_code
_entity_poly.pdbx_strand_id
1 'polypeptide(L)'
;MSSTDWILLVIVIVLFAVSIFLAMAETAFVRMNRIRALALADEGSRRAEHLLRMLEHPEQTLNALLLLVLVTQLTSATLLGVILEGTAGALGVVIGIVLQIVLFFVVGEVAPKTYAVQHTEAAALRSTPLLWFLTNFAPLRLLSRGLIGVANVVLPGKGLKEGPFITEEEILTMADV
;
A
#
# COMPACT_ATOMS: atom_id res chain seq x y z
N MET A 1 -33.04 4.23 0.98
CA MET A 1 -31.80 4.27 0.17
C MET A 1 -32.17 4.62 -1.26
N SER A 2 -31.60 5.67 -1.76
CA SER A 2 -31.78 6.09 -3.16
C SER A 2 -30.92 5.22 -4.11
N SER A 3 -31.15 5.34 -5.42
CA SER A 3 -30.27 4.69 -6.42
C SER A 3 -28.82 5.14 -6.27
N THR A 4 -28.61 6.39 -5.86
CA THR A 4 -27.30 6.98 -5.58
C THR A 4 -26.62 6.30 -4.41
N ASP A 5 -27.33 5.99 -3.33
CA ASP A 5 -26.75 5.33 -2.14
C ASP A 5 -26.23 3.92 -2.49
N TRP A 6 -26.93 3.20 -3.35
CA TRP A 6 -26.48 1.89 -3.84
C TRP A 6 -25.19 1.99 -4.66
N ILE A 7 -25.08 2.99 -5.52
CA ILE A 7 -23.85 3.22 -6.30
C ILE A 7 -22.69 3.56 -5.37
N LEU A 8 -22.90 4.46 -4.41
CA LEU A 8 -21.87 4.82 -3.43
C LEU A 8 -21.44 3.61 -2.58
N LEU A 9 -22.39 2.77 -2.16
CA LEU A 9 -22.07 1.56 -1.40
C LEU A 9 -21.21 0.58 -2.21
N VAL A 10 -21.52 0.38 -3.49
CA VAL A 10 -20.68 -0.46 -4.37
C VAL A 10 -19.28 0.13 -4.49
N ILE A 11 -19.15 1.45 -4.63
CA ILE A 11 -17.84 2.12 -4.68
C ILE A 11 -17.08 1.88 -3.37
N VAL A 12 -17.71 2.02 -2.20
CA VAL A 12 -17.10 1.76 -0.89
C VAL A 12 -16.59 0.32 -0.80
N ILE A 13 -17.37 -0.66 -1.24
CA ILE A 13 -16.98 -2.07 -1.23
C ILE A 13 -15.76 -2.31 -2.15
N VAL A 14 -15.77 -1.70 -3.34
CA VAL A 14 -14.63 -1.81 -4.28
C VAL A 14 -13.38 -1.16 -3.69
N LEU A 15 -13.49 0.04 -3.11
CA LEU A 15 -12.37 0.71 -2.45
C LEU A 15 -11.85 -0.11 -1.27
N PHE A 16 -12.72 -0.75 -0.50
CA PHE A 16 -12.33 -1.63 0.58
C PHE A 16 -11.54 -2.86 0.07
N ALA A 17 -12.00 -3.51 -1.00
CA ALA A 17 -11.28 -4.60 -1.62
C ALA A 17 -9.92 -4.16 -2.17
N VAL A 18 -9.84 -2.96 -2.75
CA VAL A 18 -8.57 -2.36 -3.20
C VAL A 18 -7.63 -2.12 -2.02
N SER A 19 -8.12 -1.60 -0.89
CA SER A 19 -7.28 -1.36 0.29
C SER A 19 -6.71 -2.66 0.88
N ILE A 20 -7.48 -3.75 0.93
CA ILE A 20 -7.01 -5.09 1.33
C ILE A 20 -5.84 -5.54 0.45
N PHE A 21 -6.00 -5.40 -0.87
CA PHE A 21 -4.96 -5.77 -1.81
C PHE A 21 -3.69 -4.91 -1.66
N LEU A 22 -3.85 -3.59 -1.50
CA LEU A 22 -2.71 -2.67 -1.31
C LEU A 22 -1.96 -2.94 -0.01
N ALA A 23 -2.65 -3.23 1.09
CA ALA A 23 -2.05 -3.58 2.38
C ALA A 23 -1.25 -4.89 2.30
N MET A 24 -1.79 -5.90 1.58
CA MET A 24 -1.07 -7.14 1.29
C MET A 24 0.18 -6.86 0.45
N ALA A 25 0.04 -6.07 -0.61
CA ALA A 25 1.11 -5.75 -1.55
C ALA A 25 2.26 -4.98 -0.88
N GLU A 26 1.93 -3.99 -0.04
CA GLU A 26 2.90 -3.22 0.76
C GLU A 26 3.75 -4.14 1.63
N THR A 27 3.11 -4.99 2.43
CA THR A 27 3.81 -5.89 3.35
C THR A 27 4.64 -6.93 2.61
N ALA A 28 4.11 -7.50 1.53
CA ALA A 28 4.84 -8.46 0.72
C ALA A 28 6.06 -7.83 0.05
N PHE A 29 5.94 -6.59 -0.44
CA PHE A 29 7.03 -5.84 -1.07
C PHE A 29 8.15 -5.53 -0.08
N VAL A 30 7.81 -5.02 1.12
CA VAL A 30 8.80 -4.71 2.17
C VAL A 30 9.54 -5.95 2.66
N ARG A 31 8.85 -7.09 2.74
CA ARG A 31 9.44 -8.35 3.23
C ARG A 31 10.14 -9.17 2.17
N MET A 32 10.01 -8.81 0.90
CA MET A 32 10.64 -9.56 -0.17
C MET A 32 12.16 -9.36 -0.18
N ASN A 33 12.88 -10.47 -0.08
CA ASN A 33 14.34 -10.45 -0.13
C ASN A 33 14.82 -10.29 -1.59
N ARG A 34 15.75 -9.34 -1.81
CA ARG A 34 16.34 -9.06 -3.13
C ARG A 34 17.03 -10.28 -3.73
N ILE A 35 17.75 -11.06 -2.91
CA ILE A 35 18.45 -12.27 -3.37
C ILE A 35 17.45 -13.30 -3.89
N ARG A 36 16.33 -13.47 -3.19
CA ARG A 36 15.27 -14.37 -3.62
C ARG A 36 14.57 -13.89 -4.89
N ALA A 37 14.34 -12.59 -5.02
CA ALA A 37 13.78 -11.98 -6.23
C ALA A 37 14.72 -12.20 -7.44
N LEU A 38 16.04 -12.08 -7.23
CA LEU A 38 17.05 -12.35 -8.24
C LEU A 38 17.03 -13.82 -8.70
N ALA A 39 17.03 -14.77 -7.76
CA ALA A 39 16.95 -16.19 -8.08
C ALA A 39 15.71 -16.53 -8.94
N LEU A 40 14.54 -15.96 -8.59
CA LEU A 40 13.30 -16.15 -9.35
C LEU A 40 13.34 -15.47 -10.74
N ALA A 41 14.07 -14.37 -10.88
CA ALA A 41 14.28 -13.73 -12.17
C ALA A 41 15.19 -14.58 -13.07
N ASP A 42 16.26 -15.17 -12.52
CA ASP A 42 17.17 -16.10 -13.22
C ASP A 42 16.44 -17.38 -13.67
N GLU A 43 15.41 -17.81 -12.94
CA GLU A 43 14.49 -18.89 -13.34
C GLU A 43 13.53 -18.49 -14.50
N GLY A 44 13.62 -17.25 -15.01
CA GLY A 44 12.82 -16.74 -16.14
C GLY A 44 11.49 -16.12 -15.78
N SER A 45 11.25 -15.77 -14.52
CA SER A 45 10.02 -15.11 -14.09
C SER A 45 10.04 -13.61 -14.41
N ARG A 46 9.29 -13.16 -15.44
CA ARG A 46 9.13 -11.74 -15.78
C ARG A 46 8.59 -10.88 -14.62
N ARG A 47 7.76 -11.46 -13.75
CA ARG A 47 7.26 -10.75 -12.58
C ARG A 47 8.37 -10.50 -11.57
N ALA A 48 9.27 -11.47 -11.38
CA ALA A 48 10.43 -11.32 -10.51
C ALA A 48 11.42 -10.29 -11.07
N GLU A 49 11.62 -10.20 -12.38
CA GLU A 49 12.44 -9.13 -13.00
C GLU A 49 11.88 -7.73 -12.71
N HIS A 50 10.56 -7.53 -12.85
CA HIS A 50 9.93 -6.25 -12.51
C HIS A 50 10.03 -5.96 -11.02
N LEU A 51 9.81 -6.97 -10.17
CA LEU A 51 9.93 -6.84 -8.71
C LEU A 51 11.37 -6.45 -8.32
N LEU A 52 12.37 -7.08 -8.91
CA LEU A 52 13.78 -6.77 -8.67
C LEU A 52 14.12 -5.31 -9.00
N ARG A 53 13.65 -4.81 -10.15
CA ARG A 53 13.82 -3.39 -10.54
C ARG A 53 13.14 -2.42 -9.56
N MET A 54 11.98 -2.80 -9.02
CA MET A 54 11.31 -1.97 -8.00
C MET A 54 12.05 -2.01 -6.66
N LEU A 55 12.70 -3.13 -6.32
CA LEU A 55 13.54 -3.28 -5.13
C LEU A 55 14.87 -2.52 -5.21
N GLU A 56 15.27 -2.02 -6.38
CA GLU A 56 16.41 -1.09 -6.52
C GLU A 56 16.08 0.32 -6.01
N HIS A 57 14.81 0.73 -6.08
CA HIS A 57 14.31 2.02 -5.63
C HIS A 57 13.02 1.86 -4.83
N PRO A 58 13.09 1.18 -3.66
CA PRO A 58 11.92 0.77 -2.90
C PRO A 58 11.10 1.97 -2.40
N GLU A 59 11.74 3.10 -2.12
CA GLU A 59 11.10 4.33 -1.66
C GLU A 59 10.04 4.85 -2.64
N GLN A 60 10.26 4.72 -3.94
CA GLN A 60 9.30 5.18 -4.95
C GLN A 60 8.03 4.33 -4.92
N THR A 61 8.19 3.02 -4.80
CA THR A 61 7.07 2.07 -4.74
C THR A 61 6.29 2.23 -3.44
N LEU A 62 6.99 2.32 -2.31
CA LEU A 62 6.36 2.45 -0.98
C LEU A 62 5.60 3.77 -0.84
N ASN A 63 6.17 4.89 -1.28
CA ASN A 63 5.50 6.18 -1.21
C ASN A 63 4.23 6.22 -2.07
N ALA A 64 4.26 5.59 -3.27
CA ALA A 64 3.08 5.46 -4.10
C ALA A 64 2.00 4.59 -3.44
N LEU A 65 2.40 3.47 -2.82
CA LEU A 65 1.49 2.58 -2.10
C LEU A 65 0.84 3.27 -0.91
N LEU A 66 1.65 3.93 -0.05
CA LEU A 66 1.15 4.65 1.12
C LEU A 66 0.14 5.73 0.72
N LEU A 67 0.43 6.48 -0.35
CA LEU A 67 -0.48 7.49 -0.87
C LEU A 67 -1.81 6.86 -1.32
N LEU A 68 -1.75 5.76 -2.07
CA LEU A 68 -2.94 5.07 -2.55
C LEU A 68 -3.78 4.46 -1.42
N VAL A 69 -3.14 3.86 -0.43
CA VAL A 69 -3.81 3.34 0.78
C VAL A 69 -4.56 4.48 1.47
N LEU A 70 -3.87 5.61 1.72
CA LEU A 70 -4.47 6.78 2.37
C LEU A 70 -5.66 7.33 1.58
N VAL A 71 -5.50 7.54 0.26
CA VAL A 71 -6.58 8.03 -0.60
C VAL A 71 -7.78 7.07 -0.60
N THR A 72 -7.52 5.78 -0.72
CA THR A 72 -8.57 4.75 -0.74
C THR A 72 -9.34 4.71 0.58
N GLN A 73 -8.64 4.75 1.72
CA GLN A 73 -9.24 4.71 3.05
C GLN A 73 -10.05 5.97 3.34
N LEU A 74 -9.49 7.17 3.09
CA LEU A 74 -10.19 8.43 3.33
C LEU A 74 -11.42 8.59 2.42
N THR A 75 -11.29 8.23 1.14
CA THR A 75 -12.43 8.27 0.21
C THR A 75 -13.52 7.32 0.66
N SER A 76 -13.19 6.08 1.04
CA SER A 76 -14.14 5.10 1.54
C SER A 76 -14.86 5.60 2.80
N ALA A 77 -14.12 6.17 3.75
CA ALA A 77 -14.68 6.72 4.99
C ALA A 77 -15.67 7.88 4.72
N THR A 78 -15.28 8.79 3.84
CA THR A 78 -16.12 9.93 3.47
C THR A 78 -17.41 9.49 2.80
N LEU A 79 -17.32 8.56 1.83
CA LEU A 79 -18.51 8.06 1.11
C LEU A 79 -19.46 7.31 2.05
N LEU A 80 -18.92 6.49 2.96
CA LEU A 80 -19.74 5.80 3.95
C LEU A 80 -20.42 6.80 4.90
N GLY A 81 -19.69 7.83 5.34
CA GLY A 81 -20.28 8.91 6.16
C GLY A 81 -21.47 9.58 5.48
N VAL A 82 -21.36 9.92 4.19
CA VAL A 82 -22.46 10.51 3.40
C VAL A 82 -23.67 9.59 3.33
N ILE A 83 -23.47 8.30 3.09
CA ILE A 83 -24.57 7.30 3.03
C ILE A 83 -25.27 7.21 4.38
N LEU A 84 -24.52 7.16 5.47
CA LEU A 84 -25.05 6.97 6.82
C LEU A 84 -25.76 8.22 7.34
N GLU A 85 -25.26 9.42 7.02
CA GLU A 85 -25.94 10.67 7.35
C GLU A 85 -27.34 10.73 6.71
N GLY A 86 -27.43 10.38 5.43
CA GLY A 86 -28.69 10.39 4.70
C GLY A 86 -29.69 9.31 5.12
N THR A 87 -29.24 8.21 5.73
CA THR A 87 -30.10 7.05 6.06
C THR A 87 -30.37 6.89 7.54
N ALA A 88 -29.43 7.21 8.42
CA ALA A 88 -29.50 6.94 9.86
C ALA A 88 -29.18 8.16 10.74
N GLY A 89 -28.95 9.33 10.15
CA GLY A 89 -28.61 10.56 10.85
C GLY A 89 -27.28 10.50 11.62
N ALA A 90 -27.07 11.47 12.53
CA ALA A 90 -25.79 11.63 13.22
C ALA A 90 -25.37 10.41 14.04
N LEU A 91 -26.28 9.70 14.70
CA LEU A 91 -25.97 8.48 15.44
C LEU A 91 -25.52 7.35 14.50
N GLY A 92 -26.14 7.22 13.33
CA GLY A 92 -25.75 6.27 12.32
C GLY A 92 -24.33 6.52 11.80
N VAL A 93 -23.97 7.79 11.62
CA VAL A 93 -22.59 8.18 11.22
C VAL A 93 -21.58 7.74 12.28
N VAL A 94 -21.81 8.01 13.57
CA VAL A 94 -20.90 7.62 14.66
C VAL A 94 -20.72 6.11 14.73
N ILE A 95 -21.82 5.35 14.72
CA ILE A 95 -21.77 3.89 14.76
C ILE A 95 -21.06 3.34 13.51
N GLY A 96 -21.35 3.89 12.34
CA GLY A 96 -20.74 3.47 11.09
C GLY A 96 -19.24 3.74 11.04
N ILE A 97 -18.76 4.88 11.56
CA ILE A 97 -17.33 5.17 11.67
C ILE A 97 -16.63 4.14 12.57
N VAL A 98 -17.22 3.83 13.75
CA VAL A 98 -16.64 2.84 14.67
C VAL A 98 -16.57 1.45 14.02
N LEU A 99 -17.65 1.01 13.38
CA LEU A 99 -17.66 -0.26 12.65
C LEU A 99 -16.65 -0.28 11.50
N GLN A 100 -16.54 0.83 10.78
CA GLN A 100 -15.57 0.95 9.69
C GLN A 100 -14.13 0.87 10.20
N ILE A 101 -13.79 1.54 11.31
CA ILE A 101 -12.46 1.45 11.92
C ILE A 101 -12.13 0.01 12.26
N VAL A 102 -13.04 -0.72 12.92
CA VAL A 102 -12.83 -2.13 13.28
C VAL A 102 -12.66 -2.99 12.02
N LEU A 103 -13.53 -2.81 11.03
CA LEU A 103 -13.51 -3.59 9.80
C LEU A 103 -12.22 -3.33 9.00
N PHE A 104 -11.83 -2.06 8.82
CA PHE A 104 -10.59 -1.70 8.14
C PHE A 104 -9.37 -2.21 8.88
N PHE A 105 -9.33 -2.08 10.20
CA PHE A 105 -8.20 -2.59 10.99
C PHE A 105 -8.05 -4.11 10.85
N VAL A 106 -9.13 -4.87 11.08
CA VAL A 106 -9.04 -6.33 11.10
C VAL A 106 -8.91 -6.91 9.68
N VAL A 107 -9.86 -6.55 8.79
CA VAL A 107 -9.96 -7.15 7.45
C VAL A 107 -9.17 -6.38 6.41
N GLY A 108 -9.08 -5.06 6.55
CA GLY A 108 -8.38 -4.17 5.62
C GLY A 108 -6.87 -4.14 5.83
N GLU A 109 -6.38 -4.33 7.07
CA GLU A 109 -4.95 -4.25 7.37
C GLU A 109 -4.37 -5.51 8.00
N VAL A 110 -4.85 -5.96 9.17
CA VAL A 110 -4.20 -7.05 9.91
C VAL A 110 -4.22 -8.36 9.14
N ALA A 111 -5.38 -8.75 8.62
CA ALA A 111 -5.52 -10.03 7.91
C ALA A 111 -4.67 -10.09 6.61
N PRO A 112 -4.72 -9.10 5.70
CA PRO A 112 -3.91 -9.15 4.48
C PRO A 112 -2.41 -9.02 4.76
N LYS A 113 -1.99 -8.24 5.75
CA LYS A 113 -0.59 -8.15 6.16
C LYS A 113 -0.10 -9.47 6.76
N THR A 114 -0.91 -10.13 7.58
CA THR A 114 -0.59 -11.46 8.13
C THR A 114 -0.47 -12.49 7.00
N TYR A 115 -1.38 -12.49 6.03
CA TYR A 115 -1.28 -13.35 4.86
C TYR A 115 0.01 -13.10 4.07
N ALA A 116 0.37 -11.84 3.84
CA ALA A 116 1.59 -11.45 3.13
C ALA A 116 2.87 -11.90 3.87
N VAL A 117 2.87 -11.87 5.20
CA VAL A 117 3.97 -12.39 6.03
C VAL A 117 4.14 -13.90 5.84
N GLN A 118 3.04 -14.65 5.83
CA GLN A 118 3.05 -16.11 5.69
C GLN A 118 3.39 -16.57 4.26
N HIS A 119 3.03 -15.76 3.25
CA HIS A 119 3.14 -16.10 1.83
C HIS A 119 3.85 -14.99 1.04
N THR A 120 4.96 -14.47 1.57
CA THR A 120 5.65 -13.27 1.06
C THR A 120 5.94 -13.35 -0.44
N GLU A 121 6.55 -14.44 -0.91
CA GLU A 121 6.92 -14.62 -2.32
C GLU A 121 5.70 -14.62 -3.24
N ALA A 122 4.70 -15.43 -2.91
CA ALA A 122 3.48 -15.51 -3.73
C ALA A 122 2.69 -14.19 -3.74
N ALA A 123 2.62 -13.50 -2.60
CA ALA A 123 1.96 -12.21 -2.50
C ALA A 123 2.72 -11.12 -3.26
N ALA A 124 4.06 -11.07 -3.15
CA ALA A 124 4.89 -10.13 -3.88
C ALA A 124 4.77 -10.31 -5.40
N LEU A 125 4.91 -11.54 -5.90
CA LEU A 125 4.79 -11.83 -7.34
C LEU A 125 3.37 -11.57 -7.90
N ARG A 126 2.33 -11.79 -7.09
CA ARG A 126 0.94 -11.50 -7.50
C ARG A 126 0.67 -10.00 -7.57
N SER A 127 1.24 -9.22 -6.66
CA SER A 127 1.05 -7.77 -6.61
C SER A 127 1.95 -7.02 -7.60
N THR A 128 3.07 -7.59 -8.04
CA THR A 128 4.04 -6.97 -8.94
C THR A 128 3.42 -6.31 -10.17
N PRO A 129 2.51 -6.92 -10.94
CA PRO A 129 1.97 -6.27 -12.15
C PRO A 129 1.25 -4.96 -11.85
N LEU A 130 0.46 -4.92 -10.76
CA LEU A 130 -0.21 -3.69 -10.35
C LEU A 130 0.79 -2.67 -9.81
N LEU A 131 1.72 -3.08 -8.96
CA LEU A 131 2.77 -2.20 -8.42
C LEU A 131 3.60 -1.59 -9.54
N TRP A 132 4.01 -2.38 -10.53
CA TRP A 132 4.74 -1.91 -11.70
C TRP A 132 3.95 -0.87 -12.50
N PHE A 133 2.65 -1.11 -12.72
CA PHE A 133 1.78 -0.14 -13.38
C PHE A 133 1.70 1.15 -12.57
N LEU A 134 1.47 1.06 -11.26
CA LEU A 134 1.32 2.22 -10.38
C LEU A 134 2.60 3.06 -10.28
N THR A 135 3.76 2.44 -10.15
CA THR A 135 5.05 3.14 -10.08
C THR A 135 5.43 3.84 -11.39
N ASN A 136 4.96 3.28 -12.52
CA ASN A 136 5.17 3.89 -13.84
C ASN A 136 4.07 4.87 -14.25
N PHE A 137 2.97 4.95 -13.51
CA PHE A 137 1.87 5.87 -13.78
C PHE A 137 2.28 7.31 -13.48
N ALA A 138 2.50 8.11 -14.53
CA ALA A 138 3.08 9.44 -14.43
C ALA A 138 2.36 10.39 -13.45
N PRO A 139 1.00 10.47 -13.39
CA PRO A 139 0.31 11.33 -12.44
C PRO A 139 0.59 10.98 -10.98
N LEU A 140 0.59 9.68 -10.65
CA LEU A 140 0.84 9.20 -9.30
C LEU A 140 2.29 9.48 -8.88
N ARG A 141 3.24 9.27 -9.79
CA ARG A 141 4.66 9.56 -9.57
C ARG A 141 4.92 11.05 -9.37
N LEU A 142 4.22 11.92 -10.10
CA LEU A 142 4.35 13.37 -9.94
C LEU A 142 3.77 13.82 -8.59
N LEU A 143 2.60 13.30 -8.22
CA LEU A 143 1.94 13.61 -6.96
C LEU A 143 2.77 13.14 -5.76
N SER A 144 3.25 11.89 -5.77
CA SER A 144 4.08 11.36 -4.69
C SER A 144 5.38 12.15 -4.53
N ARG A 145 6.04 12.53 -5.64
CA ARG A 145 7.26 13.39 -5.59
C ARG A 145 6.97 14.78 -5.02
N GLY A 146 5.84 15.37 -5.40
CA GLY A 146 5.41 16.67 -4.87
C GLY A 146 5.20 16.62 -3.36
N LEU A 147 4.51 15.59 -2.86
CA LEU A 147 4.26 15.41 -1.44
C LEU A 147 5.54 15.09 -0.64
N ILE A 148 6.46 14.31 -1.21
CA ILE A 148 7.79 14.07 -0.62
C ILE A 148 8.56 15.40 -0.57
N GLY A 149 8.49 16.22 -1.60
CA GLY A 149 9.08 17.57 -1.61
C GLY A 149 8.58 18.42 -0.45
N VAL A 150 7.27 18.41 -0.19
CA VAL A 150 6.66 19.10 0.97
C VAL A 150 7.15 18.50 2.29
N ALA A 151 7.20 17.18 2.42
CA ALA A 151 7.70 16.51 3.62
C ALA A 151 9.17 16.87 3.92
N ASN A 152 10.01 16.98 2.91
CA ASN A 152 11.42 17.41 3.04
C ASN A 152 11.58 18.87 3.46
N VAL A 153 10.59 19.73 3.18
CA VAL A 153 10.56 21.10 3.68
C VAL A 153 10.20 21.15 5.17
N VAL A 154 9.29 20.27 5.59
CA VAL A 154 8.86 20.17 7.01
C VAL A 154 9.94 19.52 7.88
N LEU A 155 10.65 18.54 7.35
CA LEU A 155 11.74 17.82 8.02
C LEU A 155 13.00 17.91 7.14
N PRO A 156 13.78 19.01 7.22
CA PRO A 156 15.02 19.12 6.48
C PRO A 156 16.04 18.10 7.03
N GLY A 157 16.25 17.02 6.28
CA GLY A 157 17.18 15.94 6.58
C GLY A 157 17.60 15.22 5.30
N LYS A 158 18.41 14.16 5.42
CA LYS A 158 18.88 13.38 4.26
C LYS A 158 17.76 12.58 3.55
N GLY A 159 16.48 12.82 3.90
CA GLY A 159 15.31 12.21 3.30
C GLY A 159 15.27 10.67 3.50
N LEU A 160 14.25 10.03 2.92
CA LEU A 160 14.09 8.56 2.90
C LEU A 160 15.12 7.82 2.02
N LYS A 161 16.26 8.46 1.69
CA LYS A 161 17.37 7.77 1.01
C LYS A 161 18.00 6.69 1.90
N GLU A 162 17.89 6.84 3.20
CA GLU A 162 18.27 5.84 4.19
C GLU A 162 16.99 5.32 4.84
N GLY A 163 16.21 4.54 4.10
CA GLY A 163 15.07 3.80 4.66
C GLY A 163 15.54 2.75 5.66
N PRO A 164 14.62 2.08 6.40
CA PRO A 164 14.95 1.00 7.35
C PRO A 164 15.44 -0.28 6.64
N PHE A 165 16.02 -0.12 5.48
CA PHE A 165 16.61 -1.19 4.69
C PHE A 165 18.07 -1.31 5.09
N ILE A 166 18.47 -2.50 5.49
CA ILE A 166 19.85 -2.86 5.80
C ILE A 166 20.73 -2.43 4.61
N THR A 167 21.61 -1.47 4.82
CA THR A 167 22.56 -1.03 3.81
C THR A 167 23.62 -2.12 3.57
N GLU A 168 24.25 -2.10 2.38
CA GLU A 168 25.34 -3.06 2.09
C GLU A 168 26.47 -2.96 3.14
N GLU A 169 26.69 -1.77 3.72
CA GLU A 169 27.64 -1.53 4.81
C GLU A 169 27.26 -2.23 6.11
N GLU A 170 25.96 -2.29 6.46
CA GLU A 170 25.49 -3.04 7.63
C GLU A 170 25.65 -4.55 7.44
N ILE A 171 25.42 -5.06 6.21
CA ILE A 171 25.64 -6.47 5.89
C ILE A 171 27.11 -6.83 6.00
N LEU A 172 28.01 -5.97 5.50
CA LEU A 172 29.45 -6.18 5.62
C LEU A 172 29.92 -6.14 7.07
N THR A 173 29.38 -5.21 7.88
CA THR A 173 29.70 -5.12 9.31
C THR A 173 29.21 -6.35 10.10
N MET A 174 28.09 -6.97 9.70
CA MET A 174 27.62 -8.22 10.30
C MET A 174 28.41 -9.46 9.85
N ALA A 175 29.07 -9.40 8.70
CA ALA A 175 29.89 -10.50 8.20
C ALA A 175 31.31 -10.54 8.79
N ASP A 176 31.78 -9.42 9.38
CA ASP A 176 33.09 -9.29 10.01
C ASP A 176 33.09 -9.62 11.51
N VAL A 177 31.96 -10.07 12.09
CA VAL A 177 31.82 -10.54 13.48
C VAL A 177 31.62 -12.04 13.53
#